data_0c8177eed004dc0257e6db76b308da6a
#
_entry.id   0c8177eed004dc0257e6db76b308da6a
#
_cell.length_a   1.000
_cell.length_b   1.000
_cell.length_c   1.000
_cell.angle_alpha   90.00
_cell.angle_beta   90.00
_cell.angle_gamma   90.00
#
_symmetry.space_group_name_H-M   'P 1'
#
loop_
_entity.id
_entity.type
_entity.pdbx_description
1 polymer ?
#
loop_
_entity_poly.entity_id
_entity_poly.type
_entity_poly.pdbx_seq_one_letter_code
_entity_poly.pdbx_strand_id
1 'polypeptide(L)'
;MISIRLTSRIATLMVGLFFLIGCTQKIEPTNVQLDSQLTASDQIVDLATGKSLTPQQLVEQLAQSPRVIVGEKHDNHYHHQIEQWLVQEMPKIRPQGAVLLEMLTPSQQKGVSRVQAQMQSNPYIRDEKLQSAIKWNSGWPWEQYGALIRHLLSSPYPLLSANLDKEEVLFAYANPSSIMGQYSTQPIVQELISKTIESSHGGELTAEQVVKMTFIQQLRDRRMAESLLNAPTPALLFAGGYHATRAIGVPLHVQDLAPDESVKVLIISERGEEIDHLHADFVWYTPK
;
A
#
# COMPACT_ATOMS: atom_id res chain seq x y z
N MET A 1 64.39 -31.29 68.30
CA MET A 1 64.38 -30.74 66.92
C MET A 1 63.16 -31.30 66.21
N ILE A 2 62.08 -30.47 66.10
CA ILE A 2 60.82 -30.89 65.49
C ILE A 2 60.75 -30.22 64.12
N SER A 3 60.74 -30.98 63.03
CA SER A 3 60.67 -30.51 61.66
C SER A 3 59.21 -30.45 61.22
N ILE A 4 58.69 -29.24 60.95
CA ILE A 4 57.34 -28.99 60.44
C ILE A 4 57.43 -28.92 58.94
N ARG A 5 56.81 -29.87 58.26
CA ARG A 5 56.62 -29.82 56.78
C ARG A 5 55.35 -29.04 56.46
N LEU A 6 55.55 -27.94 55.75
CA LEU A 6 54.45 -27.08 55.19
C LEU A 6 54.07 -27.63 53.83
N THR A 7 52.88 -28.20 53.70
CA THR A 7 52.27 -28.58 52.39
C THR A 7 51.46 -27.47 51.83
N SER A 8 51.97 -26.84 50.75
CA SER A 8 51.27 -25.86 49.97
C SER A 8 50.20 -26.54 49.07
N ARG A 9 48.91 -26.22 49.24
CA ARG A 9 47.83 -26.61 48.32
C ARG A 9 47.61 -25.46 47.35
N ILE A 10 47.98 -25.66 46.07
CA ILE A 10 47.68 -24.77 44.98
C ILE A 10 46.25 -25.09 44.57
N ALA A 11 45.34 -24.15 44.80
CA ALA A 11 43.96 -24.20 44.29
C ALA A 11 43.94 -23.63 42.88
N THR A 12 43.79 -24.48 41.87
CA THR A 12 43.64 -24.06 40.48
C THR A 12 42.21 -23.57 40.26
N LEU A 13 42.04 -22.25 40.07
CA LEU A 13 40.77 -21.61 39.75
C LEU A 13 40.53 -21.79 38.26
N MET A 14 39.63 -22.72 37.86
CA MET A 14 39.14 -22.83 36.49
C MET A 14 38.07 -21.73 36.26
N VAL A 15 38.45 -20.68 35.53
CA VAL A 15 37.49 -19.69 35.01
C VAL A 15 36.88 -20.28 33.75
N GLY A 16 35.67 -20.80 33.88
CA GLY A 16 34.86 -21.25 32.75
C GLY A 16 34.38 -20.05 31.95
N LEU A 17 34.93 -19.86 30.75
CA LEU A 17 34.46 -18.85 29.79
C LEU A 17 33.22 -19.41 29.10
N PHE A 18 32.00 -18.99 29.57
CA PHE A 18 30.77 -19.27 28.88
C PHE A 18 30.65 -18.35 27.65
N PHE A 19 30.95 -18.89 26.48
CA PHE A 19 30.56 -18.27 25.22
C PHE A 19 29.04 -18.37 25.09
N LEU A 20 28.34 -17.28 25.36
CA LEU A 20 26.95 -17.10 24.93
C LEU A 20 26.93 -16.94 23.40
N ILE A 21 26.76 -18.05 22.69
CA ILE A 21 26.42 -18.05 21.27
C ILE A 21 24.99 -17.57 21.21
N GLY A 22 24.81 -16.26 21.11
CA GLY A 22 23.53 -15.65 20.76
C GLY A 22 23.20 -16.05 19.33
N CYS A 23 22.32 -17.04 19.15
CA CYS A 23 21.66 -17.27 17.87
C CYS A 23 20.86 -16.02 17.52
N THR A 24 21.44 -15.12 16.74
CA THR A 24 20.67 -14.14 15.98
C THR A 24 19.91 -14.92 14.91
N GLN A 25 18.68 -15.32 15.21
CA GLN A 25 17.77 -15.77 14.17
C GLN A 25 17.56 -14.58 13.22
N LYS A 26 18.15 -14.66 12.03
CA LYS A 26 17.72 -13.83 10.91
C LYS A 26 16.25 -14.18 10.67
N ILE A 27 15.35 -13.24 10.90
CA ILE A 27 14.01 -13.35 10.36
C ILE A 27 14.20 -13.10 8.86
N GLU A 28 14.23 -14.18 8.09
CA GLU A 28 14.10 -14.10 6.64
C GLU A 28 12.74 -13.44 6.38
N PRO A 29 12.67 -12.47 5.45
CA PRO A 29 11.39 -11.89 5.07
C PRO A 29 10.48 -13.03 4.61
N THR A 30 9.34 -13.19 5.26
CA THR A 30 8.38 -14.25 4.94
C THR A 30 7.93 -14.03 3.49
N ASN A 31 8.38 -14.89 2.59
CA ASN A 31 7.92 -14.86 1.20
C ASN A 31 6.44 -15.22 1.21
N VAL A 32 5.59 -14.29 0.79
CA VAL A 32 4.15 -14.53 0.70
C VAL A 32 3.91 -15.48 -0.46
N GLN A 33 3.36 -16.65 -0.15
CA GLN A 33 2.78 -17.53 -1.16
C GLN A 33 1.32 -17.11 -1.34
N LEU A 34 0.92 -16.90 -2.58
CA LEU A 34 -0.48 -16.68 -2.92
C LEU A 34 -1.30 -17.92 -2.58
N ASP A 35 -2.48 -17.71 -2.01
CA ASP A 35 -3.45 -18.78 -1.86
C ASP A 35 -3.74 -19.44 -3.22
N SER A 36 -3.96 -20.75 -3.22
CA SER A 36 -4.28 -21.50 -4.44
C SER A 36 -5.53 -20.97 -5.14
N GLN A 37 -6.47 -20.39 -4.40
CA GLN A 37 -7.64 -19.73 -4.96
C GLN A 37 -7.32 -18.45 -5.75
N LEU A 38 -6.16 -17.84 -5.52
CA LEU A 38 -5.70 -16.64 -6.23
C LEU A 38 -4.90 -16.97 -7.49
N THR A 39 -4.43 -18.21 -7.63
CA THR A 39 -3.56 -18.64 -8.73
C THR A 39 -4.28 -19.52 -9.76
N ALA A 40 -5.58 -19.79 -9.57
CA ALA A 40 -6.37 -20.54 -10.52
C ALA A 40 -6.39 -19.81 -11.89
N SER A 41 -6.49 -20.58 -12.97
CA SER A 41 -6.61 -20.03 -14.33
C SER A 41 -7.85 -19.14 -14.45
N ASP A 42 -7.79 -18.13 -15.31
CA ASP A 42 -8.88 -17.20 -15.64
C ASP A 42 -9.23 -16.15 -14.60
N GLN A 43 -8.41 -15.98 -13.57
CA GLN A 43 -8.66 -14.95 -12.55
C GLN A 43 -8.04 -13.61 -12.87
N ILE A 44 -6.96 -13.60 -13.66
CA ILE A 44 -6.29 -12.38 -14.07
C ILE A 44 -6.54 -12.18 -15.56
N VAL A 45 -7.09 -11.03 -15.93
CA VAL A 45 -7.43 -10.71 -17.31
C VAL A 45 -6.75 -9.41 -17.73
N ASP A 46 -6.10 -9.43 -18.86
CA ASP A 46 -5.72 -8.25 -19.63
C ASP A 46 -6.98 -7.73 -20.33
N LEU A 47 -7.50 -6.59 -19.90
CA LEU A 47 -8.77 -6.05 -20.33
C LEU A 47 -8.74 -5.47 -21.75
N ALA A 48 -7.55 -5.15 -22.29
CA ALA A 48 -7.41 -4.70 -23.67
C ALA A 48 -7.51 -5.86 -24.66
N THR A 49 -7.05 -7.06 -24.28
CA THR A 49 -6.98 -8.23 -25.18
C THR A 49 -7.97 -9.33 -24.83
N GLY A 50 -8.56 -9.30 -23.62
CA GLY A 50 -9.40 -10.35 -23.07
C GLY A 50 -8.63 -11.64 -22.72
N LYS A 51 -7.30 -11.61 -22.69
CA LYS A 51 -6.47 -12.78 -22.40
C LYS A 51 -6.28 -12.98 -20.92
N SER A 52 -6.40 -14.23 -20.48
CA SER A 52 -6.00 -14.63 -19.12
C SER A 52 -4.49 -14.59 -18.97
N LEU A 53 -4.04 -14.15 -17.81
CA LEU A 53 -2.63 -14.07 -17.42
C LEU A 53 -2.36 -14.94 -16.20
N THR A 54 -1.12 -15.41 -16.09
CA THR A 54 -0.61 -15.90 -14.80
C THR A 54 -0.20 -14.71 -13.89
N PRO A 55 -0.11 -14.87 -12.56
CA PRO A 55 0.42 -13.84 -11.69
C PRO A 55 1.78 -13.30 -12.15
N GLN A 56 2.69 -14.19 -12.57
CA GLN A 56 4.01 -13.80 -13.05
C GLN A 56 3.95 -12.94 -14.32
N GLN A 57 3.10 -13.31 -15.30
CA GLN A 57 2.90 -12.52 -16.51
C GLN A 57 2.32 -11.13 -16.21
N LEU A 58 1.40 -11.03 -15.24
CA LEU A 58 0.89 -9.73 -14.79
C LEU A 58 2.01 -8.85 -14.25
N VAL A 59 2.83 -9.37 -13.33
CA VAL A 59 3.96 -8.62 -12.74
C VAL A 59 4.94 -8.15 -13.80
N GLU A 60 5.26 -9.00 -14.79
CA GLU A 60 6.11 -8.64 -15.93
C GLU A 60 5.54 -7.47 -16.74
N GLN A 61 4.21 -7.46 -16.96
CA GLN A 61 3.55 -6.37 -17.68
C GLN A 61 3.48 -5.07 -16.82
N LEU A 62 3.13 -5.17 -15.55
CA LEU A 62 3.11 -4.03 -14.63
C LEU A 62 4.50 -3.40 -14.47
N ALA A 63 5.54 -4.24 -14.43
CA ALA A 63 6.92 -3.79 -14.30
C ALA A 63 7.43 -2.96 -15.49
N GLN A 64 6.77 -2.98 -16.64
CA GLN A 64 7.12 -2.14 -17.80
C GLN A 64 6.65 -0.68 -17.64
N SER A 65 5.71 -0.40 -16.75
CA SER A 65 5.17 0.96 -16.54
C SER A 65 5.96 1.71 -15.47
N PRO A 66 6.29 2.99 -15.67
CA PRO A 66 6.93 3.81 -14.64
C PRO A 66 6.01 4.07 -13.45
N ARG A 67 4.70 4.01 -13.64
CA ARG A 67 3.70 4.21 -12.58
C ARG A 67 2.59 3.18 -12.68
N VAL A 68 2.26 2.57 -11.55
CA VAL A 68 1.20 1.58 -11.42
C VAL A 68 0.26 2.00 -10.28
N ILE A 69 -1.04 1.90 -10.52
CA ILE A 69 -2.08 2.09 -9.52
C ILE A 69 -2.77 0.75 -9.33
N VAL A 70 -2.90 0.32 -8.08
CA VAL A 70 -3.59 -0.92 -7.71
C VAL A 70 -4.80 -0.55 -6.85
N GLY A 71 -5.97 -0.94 -7.32
CA GLY A 71 -7.23 -0.75 -6.61
C GLY A 71 -7.64 -2.00 -5.86
N GLU A 72 -8.05 -1.82 -4.61
CA GLU A 72 -8.44 -2.92 -3.74
C GLU A 72 -9.81 -2.68 -3.05
N LYS A 73 -10.35 -3.67 -2.38
CA LYS A 73 -11.48 -3.58 -1.46
C LYS A 73 -10.95 -3.75 -0.04
N HIS A 74 -11.03 -2.69 0.76
CA HIS A 74 -10.39 -2.55 2.08
C HIS A 74 -10.70 -3.66 3.09
N ASP A 75 -11.79 -4.38 2.93
CA ASP A 75 -12.23 -5.44 3.83
C ASP A 75 -12.00 -6.86 3.29
N ASN A 76 -11.35 -7.01 2.12
CA ASN A 76 -11.05 -8.30 1.53
C ASN A 76 -9.59 -8.72 1.76
N HIS A 77 -9.37 -9.73 2.58
CA HIS A 77 -8.03 -10.21 2.93
C HIS A 77 -7.22 -10.78 1.74
N TYR A 78 -7.89 -11.29 0.69
CA TYR A 78 -7.21 -11.74 -0.52
C TYR A 78 -6.60 -10.58 -1.29
N HIS A 79 -7.24 -9.40 -1.25
CA HIS A 79 -6.69 -8.20 -1.87
C HIS A 79 -5.37 -7.81 -1.20
N HIS A 80 -5.31 -7.79 0.13
CA HIS A 80 -4.09 -7.47 0.88
C HIS A 80 -2.99 -8.52 0.70
N GLN A 81 -3.36 -9.79 0.49
CA GLN A 81 -2.39 -10.82 0.14
C GLN A 81 -1.76 -10.57 -1.24
N ILE A 82 -2.56 -10.15 -2.23
CA ILE A 82 -2.07 -9.78 -3.56
C ILE A 82 -1.18 -8.53 -3.48
N GLU A 83 -1.58 -7.50 -2.74
CA GLU A 83 -0.77 -6.30 -2.53
C GLU A 83 0.61 -6.64 -1.94
N GLN A 84 0.61 -7.45 -0.87
CA GLN A 84 1.85 -7.90 -0.24
C GLN A 84 2.70 -8.75 -1.19
N TRP A 85 2.10 -9.58 -2.01
CA TRP A 85 2.80 -10.36 -3.02
C TRP A 85 3.40 -9.46 -4.11
N LEU A 86 2.65 -8.47 -4.62
CA LEU A 86 3.11 -7.53 -5.64
C LEU A 86 4.36 -6.75 -5.18
N VAL A 87 4.39 -6.24 -3.94
CA VAL A 87 5.56 -5.52 -3.42
C VAL A 87 6.79 -6.41 -3.21
N GLN A 88 6.63 -7.73 -3.19
CA GLN A 88 7.72 -8.69 -3.14
C GLN A 88 8.20 -9.13 -4.52
N GLU A 89 7.29 -9.25 -5.49
CA GLU A 89 7.62 -9.77 -6.82
C GLU A 89 8.10 -8.68 -7.79
N MET A 90 7.48 -7.49 -7.79
CA MET A 90 7.86 -6.42 -8.70
C MET A 90 9.34 -6.00 -8.56
N PRO A 91 9.91 -5.86 -7.34
CA PRO A 91 11.33 -5.52 -7.17
C PRO A 91 12.31 -6.59 -7.68
N LYS A 92 11.88 -7.84 -7.87
CA LYS A 92 12.71 -8.90 -8.47
C LYS A 92 12.92 -8.73 -9.97
N ILE A 93 11.97 -8.05 -10.65
CA ILE A 93 12.04 -7.77 -12.09
C ILE A 93 12.79 -6.46 -12.35
N ARG A 94 12.51 -5.45 -11.54
CA ARG A 94 13.17 -4.14 -11.60
C ARG A 94 13.23 -3.48 -10.22
N PRO A 95 14.28 -2.68 -9.91
CA PRO A 95 14.31 -1.91 -8.68
C PRO A 95 13.05 -1.04 -8.54
N GLN A 96 12.45 -0.98 -7.36
CA GLN A 96 11.33 -0.11 -7.05
C GLN A 96 11.84 1.26 -6.61
N GLY A 97 11.21 2.33 -7.11
CA GLY A 97 11.56 3.71 -6.76
C GLY A 97 10.81 4.19 -5.51
N ALA A 98 9.48 3.93 -5.43
CA ALA A 98 8.64 4.27 -4.28
C ALA A 98 7.37 3.44 -4.24
N VAL A 99 6.80 3.29 -3.05
CA VAL A 99 5.42 2.81 -2.85
C VAL A 99 4.63 3.87 -2.09
N LEU A 100 3.41 4.13 -2.54
CA LEU A 100 2.49 5.11 -1.96
C LEU A 100 1.25 4.40 -1.45
N LEU A 101 0.70 4.86 -0.33
CA LEU A 101 -0.52 4.30 0.25
C LEU A 101 -1.56 5.39 0.51
N GLU A 102 -2.81 5.13 0.11
CA GLU A 102 -3.97 5.90 0.53
C GLU A 102 -4.12 5.92 2.05
N MET A 103 -3.77 4.83 2.72
CA MET A 103 -3.88 4.64 4.17
C MET A 103 -2.95 5.54 4.99
N LEU A 104 -2.04 6.26 4.33
CA LEU A 104 -1.10 7.18 4.96
C LEU A 104 -1.37 8.63 4.57
N THR A 105 -1.24 9.53 5.53
CA THR A 105 -1.44 10.98 5.37
C THR A 105 -0.12 11.76 5.57
N PRO A 106 -0.04 13.02 5.09
CA PRO A 106 1.17 13.84 5.20
C PRO A 106 1.69 14.00 6.63
N SER A 107 0.81 14.13 7.61
CA SER A 107 1.21 14.27 9.02
C SER A 107 1.92 13.02 9.58
N GLN A 108 1.74 11.85 8.95
CA GLN A 108 2.41 10.60 9.31
C GLN A 108 3.78 10.44 8.64
N GLN A 109 4.05 11.13 7.52
CA GLN A 109 5.24 10.91 6.68
C GLN A 109 6.56 10.97 7.45
N LYS A 110 6.71 11.95 8.36
CA LYS A 110 7.93 12.07 9.18
C LYS A 110 8.13 10.85 10.10
N GLY A 111 7.04 10.30 10.64
CA GLY A 111 7.05 9.08 11.45
C GLY A 111 7.45 7.86 10.62
N VAL A 112 6.83 7.71 9.45
CA VAL A 112 7.12 6.63 8.48
C VAL A 112 8.59 6.63 8.07
N SER A 113 9.13 7.76 7.60
CA SER A 113 10.54 7.86 7.18
C SER A 113 11.53 7.55 8.31
N ARG A 114 11.23 8.01 9.55
CA ARG A 114 12.05 7.70 10.72
C ARG A 114 12.03 6.21 11.05
N VAL A 115 10.86 5.56 11.00
CA VAL A 115 10.73 4.13 11.26
C VAL A 115 11.43 3.32 10.18
N GLN A 116 11.30 3.68 8.90
CA GLN A 116 12.04 3.02 7.81
C GLN A 116 13.56 3.05 8.08
N ALA A 117 14.11 4.21 8.42
CA ALA A 117 15.53 4.34 8.75
C ALA A 117 15.95 3.47 9.95
N GLN A 118 15.08 3.31 10.97
CA GLN A 118 15.33 2.43 12.11
C GLN A 118 15.27 0.95 11.73
N MET A 119 14.34 0.55 10.89
CA MET A 119 14.17 -0.85 10.47
C MET A 119 15.32 -1.37 9.60
N GLN A 120 16.06 -0.49 8.92
CA GLN A 120 17.30 -0.87 8.22
C GLN A 120 18.36 -1.40 9.18
N SER A 121 18.40 -0.93 10.43
CA SER A 121 19.35 -1.37 11.46
C SER A 121 18.77 -2.36 12.48
N ASN A 122 17.45 -2.31 12.69
CA ASN A 122 16.74 -3.18 13.64
C ASN A 122 15.35 -3.55 13.11
N PRO A 123 15.20 -4.67 12.40
CA PRO A 123 13.93 -5.12 11.85
C PRO A 123 12.94 -5.69 12.90
N TYR A 124 13.40 -5.88 14.16
CA TYR A 124 12.63 -6.54 15.23
C TYR A 124 11.79 -5.56 16.06
N ILE A 125 11.15 -4.58 15.44
CA ILE A 125 10.24 -3.66 16.14
C ILE A 125 8.86 -4.34 16.21
N ARG A 126 8.27 -4.40 17.43
CA ARG A 126 6.93 -4.96 17.63
C ARG A 126 5.86 -4.09 16.97
N ASP A 127 4.75 -4.72 16.55
CA ASP A 127 3.67 -4.06 15.81
C ASP A 127 3.06 -2.89 16.54
N GLU A 128 2.82 -2.99 17.86
CA GLU A 128 2.26 -1.88 18.63
C GLU A 128 3.18 -0.65 18.65
N LYS A 129 4.50 -0.89 18.63
CA LYS A 129 5.47 0.19 18.52
C LYS A 129 5.53 0.80 17.12
N LEU A 130 5.41 -0.03 16.06
CA LEU A 130 5.31 0.44 14.69
C LEU A 130 4.07 1.31 14.51
N GLN A 131 2.89 0.81 14.87
CA GLN A 131 1.63 1.53 14.78
C GLN A 131 1.71 2.89 15.51
N SER A 132 2.19 2.89 16.75
CA SER A 132 2.35 4.12 17.54
C SER A 132 3.34 5.10 16.88
N ALA A 133 4.49 4.61 16.39
CA ALA A 133 5.55 5.45 15.83
C ALA A 133 5.18 6.12 14.51
N ILE A 134 4.36 5.43 13.68
CA ILE A 134 3.82 5.97 12.42
C ILE A 134 2.44 6.61 12.62
N LYS A 135 1.91 6.65 13.84
CA LYS A 135 0.56 7.12 14.16
C LYS A 135 -0.50 6.45 13.28
N TRP A 136 -0.42 5.11 13.18
CA TRP A 136 -1.34 4.35 12.33
C TRP A 136 -2.80 4.65 12.69
N ASN A 137 -3.61 4.92 11.67
CA ASN A 137 -5.03 5.19 11.85
C ASN A 137 -5.78 3.87 12.07
N SER A 138 -6.43 3.72 13.22
CA SER A 138 -7.21 2.51 13.56
C SER A 138 -8.44 2.28 12.67
N GLY A 139 -8.83 3.24 11.84
CA GLY A 139 -9.82 3.04 10.78
C GLY A 139 -9.37 2.04 9.71
N TRP A 140 -8.06 1.77 9.61
CA TRP A 140 -7.47 0.73 8.77
C TRP A 140 -7.06 -0.44 9.68
N PRO A 141 -7.77 -1.60 9.68
CA PRO A 141 -7.47 -2.71 10.57
C PRO A 141 -6.04 -3.23 10.39
N TRP A 142 -5.25 -3.25 11.47
CA TRP A 142 -3.85 -3.69 11.41
C TRP A 142 -3.71 -5.15 11.00
N GLU A 143 -4.69 -5.98 11.32
CA GLU A 143 -4.76 -7.40 10.94
C GLU A 143 -4.74 -7.59 9.42
N GLN A 144 -5.24 -6.61 8.67
CA GLN A 144 -5.27 -6.64 7.22
C GLN A 144 -4.02 -6.00 6.60
N TYR A 145 -3.63 -4.83 7.08
CA TYR A 145 -2.54 -4.03 6.48
C TYR A 145 -1.17 -4.26 7.12
N GLY A 146 -1.11 -4.81 8.33
CA GLY A 146 0.12 -4.85 9.12
C GLY A 146 1.28 -5.59 8.45
N ALA A 147 1.00 -6.68 7.76
CA ALA A 147 2.01 -7.44 7.03
C ALA A 147 2.61 -6.63 5.86
N LEU A 148 1.75 -5.97 5.07
CA LEU A 148 2.16 -5.07 3.98
C LEU A 148 2.97 -3.89 4.53
N ILE A 149 2.46 -3.21 5.56
CA ILE A 149 3.12 -2.05 6.19
C ILE A 149 4.50 -2.44 6.73
N ARG A 150 4.61 -3.55 7.43
CA ARG A 150 5.89 -4.04 7.96
C ARG A 150 6.88 -4.32 6.84
N HIS A 151 6.45 -4.96 5.76
CA HIS A 151 7.29 -5.21 4.59
C HIS A 151 7.79 -3.89 3.98
N LEU A 152 6.89 -2.94 3.75
CA LEU A 152 7.22 -1.63 3.15
C LEU A 152 8.13 -0.79 4.06
N LEU A 153 7.93 -0.82 5.37
CA LEU A 153 8.81 -0.15 6.34
C LEU A 153 10.22 -0.76 6.37
N SER A 154 10.38 -2.03 6.01
CA SER A 154 11.67 -2.72 5.91
C SER A 154 12.33 -2.58 4.53
N SER A 155 11.60 -2.08 3.53
CA SER A 155 12.05 -1.98 2.15
C SER A 155 13.09 -0.85 1.95
N PRO A 156 14.02 -0.98 0.98
CA PRO A 156 15.06 0.04 0.74
C PRO A 156 14.54 1.28 0.00
N TYR A 157 13.34 1.23 -0.57
CA TYR A 157 12.69 2.33 -1.28
C TYR A 157 11.70 3.06 -0.36
N PRO A 158 11.43 4.37 -0.58
CA PRO A 158 10.54 5.14 0.27
C PRO A 158 9.09 4.62 0.25
N LEU A 159 8.49 4.57 1.44
CA LEU A 159 7.06 4.48 1.65
C LEU A 159 6.49 5.89 1.84
N LEU A 160 5.55 6.27 0.99
CA LEU A 160 5.02 7.64 0.92
C LEU A 160 3.53 7.69 1.25
N SER A 161 3.14 8.79 1.88
CA SER A 161 1.72 9.12 2.10
C SER A 161 1.09 9.64 0.81
N ALA A 162 -0.20 9.30 0.59
CA ALA A 162 -0.90 9.72 -0.62
C ALA A 162 -2.29 10.34 -0.36
N ASN A 163 -2.78 10.35 0.88
CA ASN A 163 -4.09 10.89 1.24
C ASN A 163 -4.00 12.31 1.80
N LEU A 164 -5.14 12.86 2.19
CA LEU A 164 -5.31 14.13 2.91
C LEU A 164 -5.25 13.90 4.42
N ASP A 165 -4.74 14.88 5.15
CA ASP A 165 -4.92 14.93 6.60
C ASP A 165 -6.37 15.21 6.98
N LYS A 166 -6.78 14.77 8.18
CA LYS A 166 -8.15 14.95 8.66
C LYS A 166 -8.57 16.43 8.68
N GLU A 167 -7.66 17.31 9.04
CA GLU A 167 -7.88 18.74 9.08
C GLU A 167 -8.14 19.32 7.69
N GLU A 168 -7.44 18.83 6.66
CA GLU A 168 -7.67 19.20 5.26
C GLU A 168 -9.06 18.75 4.80
N VAL A 169 -9.46 17.53 5.14
CA VAL A 169 -10.80 17.00 4.82
C VAL A 169 -11.90 17.82 5.50
N LEU A 170 -11.75 18.14 6.79
CA LEU A 170 -12.72 18.95 7.52
C LEU A 170 -12.82 20.37 6.96
N PHE A 171 -11.69 20.97 6.61
CA PHE A 171 -11.66 22.29 5.99
C PHE A 171 -12.35 22.27 4.62
N ALA A 172 -12.06 21.28 3.78
CA ALA A 172 -12.67 21.12 2.47
C ALA A 172 -14.19 20.85 2.56
N TYR A 173 -14.63 20.08 3.55
CA TYR A 173 -16.05 19.83 3.79
C TYR A 173 -16.81 21.11 4.19
N ALA A 174 -16.18 21.96 5.03
CA ALA A 174 -16.76 23.22 5.43
C ALA A 174 -16.72 24.29 4.32
N ASN A 175 -15.71 24.22 3.44
CA ASN A 175 -15.44 25.20 2.39
C ASN A 175 -15.29 24.50 1.02
N PRO A 176 -16.36 23.90 0.48
CA PRO A 176 -16.27 23.22 -0.80
C PRO A 176 -15.88 24.20 -1.92
N SER A 177 -15.00 23.77 -2.79
CA SER A 177 -14.50 24.53 -3.92
C SER A 177 -14.55 23.66 -5.19
N SER A 178 -13.98 24.11 -6.29
CA SER A 178 -13.84 23.32 -7.51
C SER A 178 -12.38 22.89 -7.71
N ILE A 179 -12.20 21.69 -8.21
CA ILE A 179 -10.91 21.23 -8.70
C ILE A 179 -10.78 21.65 -10.16
N MET A 180 -9.61 22.10 -10.55
CA MET A 180 -9.33 22.40 -11.95
C MET A 180 -8.88 21.13 -12.68
N GLY A 181 -9.49 20.86 -13.83
CA GLY A 181 -9.15 19.71 -14.66
C GLY A 181 -10.01 19.69 -15.91
N GLN A 182 -9.58 18.93 -16.90
CA GLN A 182 -10.33 18.71 -18.15
C GLN A 182 -11.03 17.35 -18.12
N TYR A 183 -10.39 16.34 -17.54
CA TYR A 183 -10.87 14.96 -17.53
C TYR A 183 -11.60 14.63 -16.24
N SER A 184 -10.98 14.91 -15.09
CA SER A 184 -11.54 14.59 -13.77
C SER A 184 -12.78 15.40 -13.40
N THR A 185 -13.00 16.56 -14.02
CA THR A 185 -14.11 17.47 -13.71
C THR A 185 -15.27 17.41 -14.71
N GLN A 186 -15.25 16.45 -15.63
CA GLN A 186 -16.37 16.28 -16.57
C GLN A 186 -17.67 15.99 -15.81
N PRO A 187 -18.83 16.50 -16.30
CA PRO A 187 -20.12 16.29 -15.64
C PRO A 187 -20.44 14.80 -15.40
N ILE A 188 -20.11 13.95 -16.35
CA ILE A 188 -20.32 12.50 -16.22
C ILE A 188 -19.48 11.89 -15.09
N VAL A 189 -18.24 12.35 -14.90
CA VAL A 189 -17.37 11.88 -13.82
C VAL A 189 -17.94 12.29 -12.47
N GLN A 190 -18.36 13.55 -12.33
CA GLN A 190 -18.97 14.05 -11.10
C GLN A 190 -20.27 13.31 -10.78
N GLU A 191 -21.09 13.02 -11.79
CA GLU A 191 -22.33 12.24 -11.63
C GLU A 191 -22.04 10.82 -11.16
N LEU A 192 -21.05 10.13 -11.74
CA LEU A 192 -20.67 8.78 -11.33
C LEU A 192 -20.13 8.75 -9.89
N ILE A 193 -19.29 9.72 -9.52
CA ILE A 193 -18.79 9.84 -8.13
C ILE A 193 -19.98 10.08 -7.17
N SER A 194 -20.88 10.99 -7.51
CA SER A 194 -22.06 11.29 -6.68
C SER A 194 -22.95 10.05 -6.48
N LYS A 195 -23.25 9.32 -7.55
CA LYS A 195 -24.02 8.06 -7.49
C LYS A 195 -23.33 6.99 -6.62
N THR A 196 -22.01 6.87 -6.75
CA THR A 196 -21.23 5.95 -5.93
C THR A 196 -21.33 6.30 -4.44
N ILE A 197 -21.21 7.61 -4.11
CA ILE A 197 -21.34 8.09 -2.74
C ILE A 197 -22.76 7.84 -2.19
N GLU A 198 -23.79 8.19 -2.96
CA GLU A 198 -25.19 7.94 -2.56
C GLU A 198 -25.46 6.45 -2.30
N SER A 199 -25.02 5.58 -3.22
CA SER A 199 -25.16 4.13 -3.08
C SER A 199 -24.44 3.59 -1.85
N SER A 200 -23.21 4.03 -1.60
CA SER A 200 -22.40 3.58 -0.45
C SER A 200 -22.99 4.00 0.90
N HIS A 201 -23.86 5.02 0.92
CA HIS A 201 -24.50 5.52 2.14
C HIS A 201 -26.00 5.20 2.18
N GLY A 202 -26.49 4.23 1.38
CA GLY A 202 -27.88 3.80 1.41
C GLY A 202 -28.91 4.88 1.01
N GLY A 203 -28.48 5.95 0.35
CA GLY A 203 -29.36 7.09 -0.04
C GLY A 203 -29.78 8.00 1.12
N GLU A 204 -29.11 7.90 2.29
CA GLU A 204 -29.44 8.71 3.48
C GLU A 204 -28.85 10.13 3.46
N LEU A 205 -28.00 10.44 2.48
CA LEU A 205 -27.33 11.75 2.38
C LEU A 205 -28.24 12.81 1.77
N THR A 206 -28.12 14.04 2.28
CA THR A 206 -28.73 15.20 1.60
C THR A 206 -27.94 15.54 0.34
N ALA A 207 -28.60 16.22 -0.64
CA ALA A 207 -27.93 16.66 -1.85
C ALA A 207 -26.68 17.55 -1.56
N GLU A 208 -26.73 18.39 -0.52
CA GLU A 208 -25.59 19.20 -0.10
C GLU A 208 -24.43 18.34 0.41
N GLN A 209 -24.70 17.29 1.18
CA GLN A 209 -23.68 16.35 1.66
C GLN A 209 -23.04 15.59 0.50
N VAL A 210 -23.85 15.14 -0.48
CA VAL A 210 -23.33 14.45 -1.68
C VAL A 210 -22.37 15.37 -2.44
N VAL A 211 -22.72 16.63 -2.68
CA VAL A 211 -21.85 17.62 -3.36
C VAL A 211 -20.53 17.79 -2.59
N LYS A 212 -20.59 17.96 -1.27
CA LYS A 212 -19.38 18.12 -0.43
C LYS A 212 -18.50 16.87 -0.46
N MET A 213 -19.09 15.69 -0.38
CA MET A 213 -18.35 14.43 -0.39
C MET A 213 -17.78 14.15 -1.78
N THR A 214 -18.49 14.48 -2.86
CA THR A 214 -17.95 14.41 -4.23
C THR A 214 -16.70 15.28 -4.38
N PHE A 215 -16.73 16.51 -3.87
CA PHE A 215 -15.56 17.38 -3.86
C PHE A 215 -14.39 16.78 -3.07
N ILE A 216 -14.65 16.21 -1.89
CA ILE A 216 -13.61 15.56 -1.07
C ILE A 216 -13.03 14.34 -1.79
N GLN A 217 -13.85 13.51 -2.43
CA GLN A 217 -13.39 12.36 -3.21
C GLN A 217 -12.42 12.83 -4.31
N GLN A 218 -12.81 13.82 -5.11
CA GLN A 218 -11.96 14.38 -6.14
C GLN A 218 -10.68 15.02 -5.58
N LEU A 219 -10.74 15.65 -4.40
CA LEU A 219 -9.57 16.25 -3.76
C LEU A 219 -8.58 15.19 -3.29
N ARG A 220 -9.05 14.06 -2.79
CA ARG A 220 -8.21 12.89 -2.46
C ARG A 220 -7.55 12.32 -3.70
N ASP A 221 -8.30 12.12 -4.78
CA ASP A 221 -7.79 11.62 -6.05
C ASP A 221 -6.72 12.56 -6.62
N ARG A 222 -6.95 13.88 -6.55
CA ARG A 222 -5.97 14.90 -6.93
C ARG A 222 -4.69 14.79 -6.10
N ARG A 223 -4.80 14.67 -4.79
CA ARG A 223 -3.64 14.50 -3.89
C ARG A 223 -2.87 13.21 -4.21
N MET A 224 -3.56 12.10 -4.43
CA MET A 224 -2.92 10.84 -4.82
C MET A 224 -2.21 10.95 -6.16
N ALA A 225 -2.80 11.61 -7.15
CA ALA A 225 -2.19 11.86 -8.46
C ALA A 225 -0.93 12.72 -8.32
N GLU A 226 -0.98 13.83 -7.58
CA GLU A 226 0.18 14.70 -7.31
C GLU A 226 1.29 13.94 -6.59
N SER A 227 0.94 13.15 -5.58
CA SER A 227 1.91 12.33 -4.84
C SER A 227 2.57 11.29 -5.74
N LEU A 228 1.80 10.62 -6.60
CA LEU A 228 2.29 9.61 -7.55
C LEU A 228 3.20 10.21 -8.61
N LEU A 229 2.87 11.40 -9.13
CA LEU A 229 3.66 12.10 -10.15
C LEU A 229 4.99 12.61 -9.58
N ASN A 230 5.01 13.03 -8.32
CA ASN A 230 6.20 13.51 -7.63
C ASN A 230 7.07 12.41 -7.01
N ALA A 231 6.58 11.17 -6.96
CA ALA A 231 7.32 10.07 -6.37
C ALA A 231 8.48 9.60 -7.25
N PRO A 232 9.59 9.12 -6.65
CA PRO A 232 10.63 8.42 -7.40
C PRO A 232 10.05 7.23 -8.19
N THR A 233 10.34 7.18 -9.47
CA THR A 233 9.92 6.08 -10.35
C THR A 233 10.94 4.94 -10.35
N PRO A 234 10.48 3.70 -10.52
CA PRO A 234 9.10 3.23 -10.70
C PRO A 234 8.27 3.37 -9.43
N ALA A 235 7.05 3.91 -9.55
CA ALA A 235 6.16 4.16 -8.41
C ALA A 235 4.93 3.24 -8.44
N LEU A 236 4.51 2.79 -7.27
CA LEU A 236 3.35 1.92 -7.08
C LEU A 236 2.44 2.56 -6.03
N LEU A 237 1.19 2.84 -6.39
CA LEU A 237 0.15 3.36 -5.50
C LEU A 237 -0.87 2.27 -5.19
N PHE A 238 -1.14 2.03 -3.90
CA PHE A 238 -2.27 1.24 -3.44
C PHE A 238 -3.37 2.15 -2.90
N ALA A 239 -4.60 1.94 -3.38
CA ALA A 239 -5.76 2.72 -2.98
C ALA A 239 -7.04 1.88 -3.15
N GLY A 240 -8.14 2.33 -2.55
CA GLY A 240 -9.44 1.71 -2.79
C GLY A 240 -9.84 1.75 -4.27
N GLY A 241 -10.59 0.74 -4.72
CA GLY A 241 -10.95 0.56 -6.13
C GLY A 241 -11.59 1.77 -6.79
N TYR A 242 -12.39 2.55 -6.04
CA TYR A 242 -12.99 3.78 -6.56
C TYR A 242 -11.97 4.89 -6.81
N HIS A 243 -10.90 4.95 -6.04
CA HIS A 243 -9.79 5.86 -6.27
C HIS A 243 -8.90 5.40 -7.42
N ALA A 244 -8.73 4.09 -7.58
CA ALA A 244 -7.82 3.51 -8.57
C ALA A 244 -8.39 3.47 -10.00
N THR A 245 -9.72 3.44 -10.15
CA THR A 245 -10.34 3.24 -11.47
C THR A 245 -10.13 4.41 -12.42
N ARG A 246 -9.94 4.10 -13.71
CA ARG A 246 -9.86 5.09 -14.80
C ARG A 246 -11.16 5.85 -15.01
N ALA A 247 -12.31 5.29 -14.60
CA ALA A 247 -13.61 5.88 -14.86
C ALA A 247 -13.83 7.19 -14.07
N ILE A 248 -13.33 7.27 -12.83
CA ILE A 248 -13.62 8.38 -11.92
C ILE A 248 -12.46 8.81 -11.02
N GLY A 249 -11.36 8.02 -10.96
CA GLY A 249 -10.34 8.12 -9.91
C GLY A 249 -9.04 8.82 -10.32
N VAL A 250 -7.98 8.49 -9.62
CA VAL A 250 -6.62 9.03 -9.75
C VAL A 250 -6.12 9.11 -11.19
N PRO A 251 -6.36 8.13 -12.09
CA PRO A 251 -5.85 8.21 -13.46
C PRO A 251 -6.34 9.44 -14.24
N LEU A 252 -7.58 9.90 -14.01
CA LEU A 252 -8.10 11.13 -14.65
C LEU A 252 -7.36 12.38 -14.15
N HIS A 253 -7.02 12.41 -12.86
CA HIS A 253 -6.24 13.50 -12.28
C HIS A 253 -4.78 13.48 -12.75
N VAL A 254 -4.18 12.30 -12.97
CA VAL A 254 -2.86 12.20 -13.60
C VAL A 254 -2.92 12.77 -15.02
N GLN A 255 -3.94 12.43 -15.79
CA GLN A 255 -4.12 12.94 -17.15
C GLN A 255 -4.30 14.46 -17.19
N ASP A 256 -4.99 15.04 -16.21
CA ASP A 256 -5.12 16.49 -16.07
C ASP A 256 -3.81 17.21 -15.75
N LEU A 257 -2.99 16.60 -14.89
CA LEU A 257 -1.75 17.21 -14.38
C LEU A 257 -0.54 16.98 -15.30
N ALA A 258 -0.50 15.82 -15.96
CA ALA A 258 0.62 15.39 -16.78
C ALA A 258 0.13 14.52 -17.95
N PRO A 259 -0.43 15.13 -19.01
CA PRO A 259 -1.08 14.42 -20.13
C PRO A 259 -0.16 13.42 -20.85
N ASP A 260 1.15 13.65 -20.84
CA ASP A 260 2.15 12.80 -21.48
C ASP A 260 2.59 11.61 -20.58
N GLU A 261 2.16 11.59 -19.32
CA GLU A 261 2.50 10.50 -18.40
C GLU A 261 1.48 9.37 -18.50
N SER A 262 1.99 8.14 -18.54
CA SER A 262 1.16 6.95 -18.56
C SER A 262 1.18 6.24 -17.22
N VAL A 263 0.02 5.73 -16.83
CA VAL A 263 -0.14 4.85 -15.67
C VAL A 263 -0.78 3.53 -16.11
N LYS A 264 -0.35 2.43 -15.49
CA LYS A 264 -1.08 1.16 -15.57
C LYS A 264 -1.96 0.99 -14.35
N VAL A 265 -3.17 0.50 -14.58
CA VAL A 265 -4.16 0.27 -13.54
C VAL A 265 -4.46 -1.22 -13.44
N LEU A 266 -4.28 -1.77 -12.26
CA LEU A 266 -4.78 -3.09 -11.86
C LEU A 266 -5.93 -2.90 -10.87
N ILE A 267 -7.10 -3.44 -11.13
CA ILE A 267 -8.17 -3.54 -10.15
C ILE A 267 -8.19 -4.98 -9.62
N ILE A 268 -8.07 -5.12 -8.29
CA ILE A 268 -8.35 -6.38 -7.60
C ILE A 268 -9.84 -6.33 -7.25
N SER A 269 -10.62 -7.31 -7.71
CA SER A 269 -12.08 -7.30 -7.59
C SER A 269 -12.62 -8.65 -7.15
N GLU A 270 -13.79 -8.66 -6.57
CA GLU A 270 -14.47 -9.91 -6.21
C GLU A 270 -15.10 -10.56 -7.45
N ARG A 271 -15.13 -11.88 -7.48
CA ARG A 271 -15.79 -12.61 -8.58
C ARG A 271 -17.27 -12.24 -8.64
N GLY A 272 -17.72 -11.92 -9.86
CA GLY A 272 -19.09 -11.50 -10.15
C GLY A 272 -19.25 -9.99 -10.33
N GLU A 273 -18.21 -9.21 -10.02
CA GLU A 273 -18.16 -7.80 -10.39
C GLU A 273 -17.70 -7.66 -11.85
N GLU A 274 -18.28 -6.70 -12.57
CA GLU A 274 -17.92 -6.43 -13.96
C GLU A 274 -16.89 -5.29 -14.02
N ILE A 275 -15.65 -5.63 -14.37
CA ILE A 275 -14.57 -4.68 -14.61
C ILE A 275 -14.17 -4.77 -16.08
N ASP A 276 -14.21 -3.67 -16.80
CA ASP A 276 -13.85 -3.58 -18.20
C ASP A 276 -12.65 -2.65 -18.46
N HIS A 277 -12.27 -2.48 -19.72
CA HIS A 277 -11.14 -1.64 -20.15
C HIS A 277 -11.32 -0.14 -19.84
N LEU A 278 -12.55 0.34 -19.58
CA LEU A 278 -12.80 1.71 -19.14
C LEU A 278 -12.42 1.92 -17.68
N HIS A 279 -12.34 0.83 -16.90
CA HIS A 279 -11.99 0.86 -15.49
C HIS A 279 -10.50 0.66 -15.26
N ALA A 280 -9.86 -0.26 -15.98
CA ALA A 280 -8.48 -0.67 -15.72
C ALA A 280 -7.78 -1.25 -16.98
N ASP A 281 -6.47 -1.49 -16.87
CA ASP A 281 -5.72 -2.29 -17.85
C ASP A 281 -5.83 -3.79 -17.53
N PHE A 282 -5.84 -4.12 -16.23
CA PHE A 282 -5.90 -5.49 -15.74
C PHE A 282 -6.92 -5.61 -14.61
N VAL A 283 -7.53 -6.78 -14.51
CA VAL A 283 -8.32 -7.16 -13.36
C VAL A 283 -7.81 -8.47 -12.78
N TRP A 284 -7.79 -8.58 -11.46
CA TRP A 284 -7.52 -9.82 -10.74
C TRP A 284 -8.71 -10.16 -9.86
N TYR A 285 -9.45 -11.19 -10.28
CA TYR A 285 -10.64 -11.63 -9.56
C TYR A 285 -10.29 -12.54 -8.38
N THR A 286 -10.86 -12.24 -7.22
CA THR A 286 -10.67 -12.97 -5.97
C THR A 286 -11.98 -13.58 -5.46
N PRO A 287 -11.92 -14.52 -4.52
CA PRO A 287 -13.07 -14.83 -3.66
C PRO A 287 -13.56 -13.59 -2.90
N LYS A 288 -14.80 -13.68 -2.40
CA LYS A 288 -15.37 -12.68 -1.47
C LYS A 288 -14.79 -12.83 -0.08
#